data_fc1ea81b5fbbd218f7e63d21cb408334
#
_entry.id   fc1ea81b5fbbd218f7e63d21cb408334
#
_cell.length_a   1.000
_cell.length_b   1.000
_cell.length_c   1.000
_cell.angle_alpha   90.00
_cell.angle_beta   90.00
_cell.angle_gamma   90.00
#
_symmetry.space_group_name_H-M   'P 1'
#
loop_
_entity.id
_entity.type
_entity.pdbx_description
1 polymer ?
#
loop_
_entity_poly.entity_id
_entity_poly.type
_entity_poly.pdbx_seq_one_letter_code
_entity_poly.pdbx_strand_id
1 'polypeptide(L)'
;MKLPTQETPEYKLVLPISKQEISYRPFLVKEQKNLLLAREGKDAEEIFTAISNLLKSVTDEKTDGHDLPLADLEYLFLQIRCKSIGETSKLLFPCVNEECTHSHELTVDLSEIEVNQDNLPENKIQISDELMIELKYPTSKLVAKVADMTDDEAVKPILRDCMVRIFDKEEIYELKEFPDREIDNFIDNMTIEQF
;
A
#
# COMPACT_ATOMS: atom_id res chain seq x y z
N MET A 1 1.92 -14.80 -41.66
CA MET A 1 3.07 -15.06 -40.77
C MET A 1 2.83 -14.34 -39.45
N LYS A 2 2.89 -15.03 -38.30
CA LYS A 2 2.85 -14.39 -36.97
C LYS A 2 4.29 -14.31 -36.45
N LEU A 3 4.64 -13.19 -35.82
CA LEU A 3 5.92 -13.06 -35.13
C LEU A 3 5.95 -14.03 -33.92
N PRO A 4 7.15 -14.52 -33.54
CA PRO A 4 7.28 -15.38 -32.37
C PRO A 4 6.88 -14.63 -31.09
N THR A 5 6.15 -15.32 -30.21
CA THR A 5 5.80 -14.79 -28.89
C THR A 5 6.95 -15.11 -27.92
N GLN A 6 7.39 -14.15 -27.14
CA GLN A 6 8.38 -14.39 -26.08
C GLN A 6 7.67 -14.87 -24.82
N GLU A 7 8.18 -15.93 -24.23
CA GLU A 7 7.75 -16.37 -22.90
C GLU A 7 8.40 -15.48 -21.84
N THR A 8 7.61 -15.07 -20.85
CA THR A 8 8.12 -14.30 -19.70
C THR A 8 8.35 -15.24 -18.52
N PRO A 9 9.46 -15.08 -17.76
CA PRO A 9 9.66 -15.86 -16.56
C PRO A 9 8.59 -15.52 -15.50
N GLU A 10 8.27 -16.52 -14.66
CA GLU A 10 7.37 -16.35 -13.52
C GLU A 10 8.17 -16.41 -12.22
N TYR A 11 7.85 -15.53 -11.28
CA TYR A 11 8.46 -15.44 -9.97
C TYR A 11 7.40 -15.58 -8.88
N LYS A 12 7.84 -16.00 -7.69
CA LYS A 12 6.98 -16.11 -6.51
C LYS A 12 7.50 -15.24 -5.38
N LEU A 13 6.59 -14.70 -4.60
CA LEU A 13 6.85 -13.79 -3.51
C LEU A 13 5.81 -13.98 -2.41
N VAL A 14 6.23 -13.88 -1.15
CA VAL A 14 5.32 -13.79 0.00
C VAL A 14 5.27 -12.35 0.46
N LEU A 15 4.08 -11.78 0.50
CA LEU A 15 3.87 -10.39 0.93
C LEU A 15 4.18 -10.24 2.43
N PRO A 16 4.83 -9.14 2.84
CA PRO A 16 5.33 -9.01 4.23
C PRO A 16 4.23 -8.83 5.27
N ILE A 17 3.11 -8.18 4.93
CA ILE A 17 2.01 -7.89 5.87
C ILE A 17 0.92 -8.97 5.77
N SER A 18 0.31 -9.14 4.61
CA SER A 18 -0.80 -10.09 4.41
C SER A 18 -0.38 -11.55 4.40
N LYS A 19 0.92 -11.84 4.28
CA LYS A 19 1.50 -13.18 4.16
C LYS A 19 0.98 -14.00 2.96
N GLN A 20 0.35 -13.34 1.99
CA GLN A 20 -0.10 -13.98 0.76
C GLN A 20 1.08 -14.37 -0.13
N GLU A 21 1.04 -15.58 -0.69
CA GLU A 21 1.95 -16.00 -1.76
C GLU A 21 1.42 -15.50 -3.10
N ILE A 22 2.21 -14.69 -3.81
CA ILE A 22 1.88 -14.10 -5.10
C ILE A 22 2.83 -14.64 -6.16
N SER A 23 2.27 -15.13 -7.27
CA SER A 23 3.03 -15.41 -8.50
C SER A 23 2.90 -14.22 -9.44
N TYR A 24 4.02 -13.76 -9.99
CA TYR A 24 4.05 -12.61 -10.88
C TYR A 24 5.10 -12.76 -11.99
N ARG A 25 4.89 -12.03 -13.07
CA ARG A 25 5.87 -11.89 -14.16
C ARG A 25 6.40 -10.45 -14.23
N PRO A 26 7.55 -10.22 -14.86
CA PRO A 26 7.99 -8.87 -15.21
C PRO A 26 6.95 -8.16 -16.08
N PHE A 27 6.86 -6.85 -15.94
CA PHE A 27 5.99 -6.08 -16.79
C PHE A 27 6.60 -5.87 -18.20
N LEU A 28 5.72 -5.71 -19.17
CA LEU A 28 6.06 -5.52 -20.58
C LEU A 28 6.14 -4.02 -20.90
N VAL A 29 6.72 -3.70 -22.07
CA VAL A 29 6.85 -2.31 -22.57
C VAL A 29 5.51 -1.56 -22.59
N LYS A 30 4.40 -2.23 -22.94
CA LYS A 30 3.06 -1.64 -22.94
C LYS A 30 2.61 -1.19 -21.55
N GLU A 31 2.94 -1.96 -20.52
CA GLU A 31 2.60 -1.68 -19.13
C GLU A 31 3.48 -0.57 -18.56
N GLN A 32 4.77 -0.57 -18.88
CA GLN A 32 5.68 0.53 -18.54
C GLN A 32 5.21 1.87 -19.12
N LYS A 33 4.74 1.86 -20.38
CA LYS A 33 4.21 3.08 -21.01
C LYS A 33 3.02 3.64 -20.23
N ASN A 34 2.10 2.80 -19.76
CA ASN A 34 0.95 3.25 -19.00
C ASN A 34 1.36 3.88 -17.65
N LEU A 35 2.36 3.30 -16.96
CA LEU A 35 2.90 3.86 -15.71
C LEU A 35 3.55 5.25 -15.96
N LEU A 36 4.29 5.41 -17.05
CA LEU A 36 4.93 6.68 -17.40
C LEU A 36 3.89 7.76 -17.67
N LEU A 37 2.81 7.43 -18.39
CA LEU A 37 1.72 8.37 -18.69
C LEU A 37 1.00 8.80 -17.40
N ALA A 38 0.68 7.88 -16.51
CA ALA A 38 0.05 8.21 -15.23
C ALA A 38 0.94 9.14 -14.37
N ARG A 39 2.26 8.88 -14.35
CA ARG A 39 3.22 9.75 -13.64
C ARG A 39 3.29 11.17 -14.18
N GLU A 40 3.14 11.36 -15.50
CA GLU A 40 3.14 12.69 -16.14
C GLU A 40 1.93 13.52 -15.73
N GLY A 41 0.77 12.88 -15.45
CA GLY A 41 -0.45 13.53 -14.97
C GLY A 41 -0.31 14.11 -13.56
N LYS A 42 0.62 13.59 -12.73
CA LYS A 42 0.87 13.97 -11.33
C LYS A 42 -0.34 13.81 -10.39
N ASP A 43 -1.36 13.11 -10.81
CA ASP A 43 -2.52 12.78 -10.00
C ASP A 43 -2.24 11.49 -9.23
N ALA A 44 -2.36 11.54 -7.89
CA ALA A 44 -2.06 10.39 -7.03
C ALA A 44 -3.03 9.23 -7.29
N GLU A 45 -4.32 9.51 -7.51
CA GLU A 45 -5.33 8.49 -7.77
C GLU A 45 -5.08 7.80 -9.13
N GLU A 46 -4.71 8.55 -10.17
CA GLU A 46 -4.33 7.99 -11.47
C GLU A 46 -3.08 7.10 -11.36
N ILE A 47 -2.08 7.51 -10.57
CA ILE A 47 -0.87 6.73 -10.34
C ILE A 47 -1.21 5.42 -9.61
N PHE A 48 -1.98 5.45 -8.53
CA PHE A 48 -2.41 4.26 -7.80
C PHE A 48 -3.26 3.32 -8.68
N THR A 49 -4.14 3.88 -9.49
CA THR A 49 -4.95 3.11 -10.46
C THR A 49 -4.07 2.43 -11.51
N ALA A 50 -3.06 3.13 -12.04
CA ALA A 50 -2.13 2.56 -13.00
C ALA A 50 -1.29 1.42 -12.39
N ILE A 51 -0.83 1.58 -11.14
CA ILE A 51 -0.12 0.53 -10.39
C ILE A 51 -1.04 -0.67 -10.16
N SER A 52 -2.28 -0.46 -9.71
CA SER A 52 -3.23 -1.55 -9.49
C SER A 52 -3.54 -2.34 -10.77
N ASN A 53 -3.74 -1.64 -11.89
CA ASN A 53 -3.95 -2.27 -13.20
C ASN A 53 -2.70 -3.04 -13.67
N LEU A 54 -1.50 -2.53 -13.38
CA LEU A 54 -0.26 -3.26 -13.62
C LEU A 54 -0.25 -4.56 -12.82
N LEU A 55 -0.51 -4.49 -11.49
CA LEU A 55 -0.49 -5.67 -10.63
C LEU A 55 -1.46 -6.74 -11.11
N LYS A 56 -2.70 -6.37 -11.44
CA LYS A 56 -3.66 -7.29 -12.06
C LYS A 56 -3.09 -7.97 -13.30
N SER A 57 -2.50 -7.20 -14.21
CA SER A 57 -1.95 -7.72 -15.46
C SER A 57 -0.77 -8.67 -15.26
N VAL A 58 0.11 -8.44 -14.28
CA VAL A 58 1.32 -9.25 -14.06
C VAL A 58 1.09 -10.43 -13.11
N THR A 59 -0.05 -10.48 -12.39
CA THR A 59 -0.45 -11.57 -11.49
C THR A 59 -1.61 -12.41 -12.03
N ASP A 60 -1.89 -12.36 -13.34
CA ASP A 60 -3.02 -13.05 -13.99
C ASP A 60 -4.37 -12.73 -13.33
N GLU A 61 -4.61 -11.45 -13.05
CA GLU A 61 -5.83 -10.90 -12.44
C GLU A 61 -6.15 -11.42 -11.02
N LYS A 62 -5.19 -12.09 -10.37
CA LYS A 62 -5.39 -12.64 -9.03
C LYS A 62 -5.21 -11.62 -7.90
N THR A 63 -4.55 -10.51 -8.18
CA THR A 63 -4.21 -9.51 -7.15
C THR A 63 -4.73 -8.13 -7.55
N ASP A 64 -5.62 -7.56 -6.74
CA ASP A 64 -6.02 -6.17 -6.87
C ASP A 64 -5.18 -5.30 -5.93
N GLY A 65 -4.38 -4.41 -6.50
CA GLY A 65 -3.53 -3.51 -5.72
C GLY A 65 -4.33 -2.59 -4.79
N HIS A 66 -5.59 -2.26 -5.14
CA HIS A 66 -6.45 -1.41 -4.31
C HIS A 66 -6.82 -2.03 -2.96
N ASP A 67 -6.87 -3.37 -2.89
CA ASP A 67 -7.27 -4.10 -1.69
C ASP A 67 -6.07 -4.52 -0.82
N LEU A 68 -4.84 -4.36 -1.34
CA LEU A 68 -3.64 -4.67 -0.58
C LEU A 68 -3.35 -3.59 0.48
N PRO A 69 -2.78 -3.99 1.64
CA PRO A 69 -2.07 -3.06 2.51
C PRO A 69 -1.04 -2.26 1.70
N LEU A 70 -0.91 -0.96 1.98
CA LEU A 70 -0.01 -0.09 1.22
C LEU A 70 1.42 -0.64 1.18
N ALA A 71 1.95 -1.11 2.31
CA ALA A 71 3.30 -1.68 2.37
C ALA A 71 3.46 -2.95 1.50
N ASP A 72 2.42 -3.79 1.41
CA ASP A 72 2.43 -4.97 0.53
C ASP A 72 2.40 -4.56 -0.96
N LEU A 73 1.60 -3.55 -1.30
CA LEU A 73 1.53 -3.01 -2.65
C LEU A 73 2.90 -2.44 -3.09
N GLU A 74 3.51 -1.61 -2.24
CA GLU A 74 4.80 -0.99 -2.52
C GLU A 74 5.90 -2.04 -2.66
N TYR A 75 5.93 -3.03 -1.75
CA TYR A 75 6.90 -4.11 -1.80
C TYR A 75 6.73 -4.99 -3.04
N LEU A 76 5.50 -5.39 -3.38
CA LEU A 76 5.21 -6.15 -4.61
C LEU A 76 5.62 -5.38 -5.86
N PHE A 77 5.26 -4.09 -5.94
CA PHE A 77 5.66 -3.23 -7.06
C PHE A 77 7.17 -3.10 -7.19
N LEU A 78 7.89 -2.93 -6.06
CA LEU A 78 9.35 -2.89 -6.04
C LEU A 78 9.97 -4.16 -6.59
N GLN A 79 9.48 -5.34 -6.15
CA GLN A 79 9.98 -6.64 -6.62
C GLN A 79 9.70 -6.87 -8.11
N ILE A 80 8.51 -6.50 -8.59
CA ILE A 80 8.18 -6.54 -10.02
C ILE A 80 9.11 -5.62 -10.82
N ARG A 81 9.36 -4.40 -10.32
CA ARG A 81 10.29 -3.45 -10.94
C ARG A 81 11.70 -4.00 -11.02
N CYS A 82 12.20 -4.64 -9.94
CA CYS A 82 13.52 -5.27 -9.91
C CYS A 82 13.68 -6.31 -11.03
N LYS A 83 12.68 -7.15 -11.23
CA LYS A 83 12.71 -8.19 -12.27
C LYS A 83 12.44 -7.68 -13.69
N SER A 84 11.89 -6.45 -13.83
CA SER A 84 11.52 -5.87 -15.12
C SER A 84 12.59 -4.94 -15.70
N ILE A 85 13.21 -4.10 -14.85
CA ILE A 85 14.14 -3.04 -15.28
C ILE A 85 15.56 -3.33 -14.78
N GLY A 86 15.68 -3.92 -13.58
CA GLY A 86 16.95 -4.22 -12.92
C GLY A 86 16.90 -3.92 -11.42
N GLU A 87 17.81 -4.52 -10.68
CA GLU A 87 17.84 -4.53 -9.22
C GLU A 87 18.51 -3.29 -8.62
N THR A 88 19.20 -2.48 -9.44
CA THR A 88 19.89 -1.28 -8.95
C THR A 88 19.22 0.01 -9.41
N SER A 89 19.29 1.05 -8.59
CA SER A 89 18.86 2.41 -8.93
C SER A 89 19.94 3.42 -8.57
N LYS A 90 20.15 4.41 -9.43
CA LYS A 90 21.04 5.54 -9.19
C LYS A 90 20.22 6.73 -8.74
N LEU A 91 20.52 7.24 -7.57
CA LEU A 91 19.88 8.41 -6.97
C LEU A 91 20.87 9.56 -6.93
N LEU A 92 20.41 10.76 -7.29
CA LEU A 92 21.19 11.99 -7.19
C LEU A 92 20.65 12.82 -6.02
N PHE A 93 21.51 13.06 -5.05
CA PHE A 93 21.20 13.88 -3.90
C PHE A 93 21.92 15.23 -4.04
N PRO A 94 21.20 16.34 -4.24
CA PRO A 94 21.80 17.66 -4.23
C PRO A 94 22.36 17.98 -2.84
N CYS A 95 23.44 18.78 -2.78
CA CYS A 95 23.95 19.26 -1.52
C CYS A 95 22.90 20.13 -0.80
N VAL A 96 22.76 19.97 0.53
CA VAL A 96 21.83 20.77 1.35
C VAL A 96 22.26 22.24 1.51
N ASN A 97 23.51 22.60 1.17
CA ASN A 97 23.95 23.97 1.14
C ASN A 97 23.51 24.62 -0.16
N GLU A 98 22.66 25.66 -0.09
CA GLU A 98 22.08 26.36 -1.23
C GLU A 98 23.12 26.96 -2.20
N GLU A 99 24.32 27.31 -1.70
CA GLU A 99 25.42 27.83 -2.51
C GLU A 99 26.22 26.73 -3.23
N CYS A 100 25.96 25.45 -2.90
CA CYS A 100 26.69 24.32 -3.45
C CYS A 100 25.92 23.67 -4.59
N THR A 101 26.52 23.62 -5.77
CA THR A 101 25.93 22.94 -6.96
C THR A 101 26.29 21.46 -7.07
N HIS A 102 27.00 20.91 -6.06
CA HIS A 102 27.44 19.53 -6.07
C HIS A 102 26.27 18.57 -5.78
N SER A 103 26.27 17.43 -6.48
CA SER A 103 25.32 16.34 -6.23
C SER A 103 26.09 15.05 -6.00
N HIS A 104 25.63 14.27 -5.04
CA HIS A 104 26.16 12.93 -4.77
C HIS A 104 25.33 11.89 -5.53
N GLU A 105 25.99 11.03 -6.30
CA GLU A 105 25.36 9.84 -6.88
C GLU A 105 25.48 8.69 -5.89
N LEU A 106 24.34 8.10 -5.51
CA LEU A 106 24.25 6.90 -4.72
C LEU A 106 23.63 5.80 -5.55
N THR A 107 24.29 4.64 -5.62
CA THR A 107 23.71 3.42 -6.20
C THR A 107 23.08 2.60 -5.07
N VAL A 108 21.81 2.33 -5.17
CA VAL A 108 21.05 1.52 -4.21
C VAL A 108 20.68 0.19 -4.86
N ASP A 109 20.93 -0.90 -4.15
CA ASP A 109 20.42 -2.21 -4.52
C ASP A 109 19.02 -2.38 -3.97
N LEU A 110 18.03 -2.42 -4.87
CA LEU A 110 16.62 -2.50 -4.51
C LEU A 110 16.20 -3.93 -4.14
N SER A 111 16.99 -4.94 -4.50
CA SER A 111 16.72 -6.34 -4.14
C SER A 111 16.99 -6.63 -2.67
N GLU A 112 17.81 -5.80 -2.01
CA GLU A 112 18.12 -5.89 -0.58
C GLU A 112 17.11 -5.16 0.31
N ILE A 113 16.12 -4.48 -0.29
CA ILE A 113 15.09 -3.77 0.48
C ILE A 113 14.12 -4.77 1.07
N GLU A 114 14.03 -4.79 2.39
CA GLU A 114 13.12 -5.62 3.17
C GLU A 114 12.18 -4.73 4.00
N VAL A 115 10.98 -5.24 4.25
CA VAL A 115 10.04 -4.61 5.19
C VAL A 115 10.38 -5.08 6.60
N ASN A 116 10.72 -4.14 7.48
CA ASN A 116 10.97 -4.46 8.88
C ASN A 116 9.67 -4.93 9.55
N GLN A 117 9.68 -6.17 10.04
CA GLN A 117 8.54 -6.81 10.68
C GLN A 117 8.69 -6.90 12.21
N ASP A 118 9.86 -6.51 12.78
CA ASP A 118 10.16 -6.70 14.19
C ASP A 118 9.31 -5.84 15.13
N ASN A 119 8.78 -4.72 14.63
CA ASN A 119 8.01 -3.75 15.40
C ASN A 119 6.66 -3.43 14.74
N LEU A 120 6.04 -4.40 14.08
CA LEU A 120 4.68 -4.19 13.58
C LEU A 120 3.74 -3.96 14.76
N PRO A 121 2.92 -2.91 14.75
CA PRO A 121 1.97 -2.66 15.82
C PRO A 121 0.97 -3.82 15.92
N GLU A 122 0.55 -4.11 17.14
CA GLU A 122 -0.54 -5.05 17.35
C GLU A 122 -1.80 -4.53 16.68
N ASN A 123 -2.52 -5.43 16.04
CA ASN A 123 -3.76 -5.08 15.35
C ASN A 123 -4.97 -4.96 16.30
N LYS A 124 -4.78 -5.28 17.59
CA LYS A 124 -5.79 -5.16 18.63
C LYS A 124 -5.37 -4.11 19.64
N ILE A 125 -6.20 -3.12 19.82
CA ILE A 125 -5.97 -1.98 20.71
C ILE A 125 -7.02 -1.98 21.79
N GLN A 126 -6.56 -2.01 23.06
CA GLN A 126 -7.44 -1.85 24.22
C GLN A 126 -7.81 -0.37 24.36
N ILE A 127 -9.10 -0.06 24.31
CA ILE A 127 -9.63 1.30 24.45
C ILE A 127 -10.04 1.59 25.90
N SER A 128 -10.57 0.58 26.59
CA SER A 128 -10.95 0.64 28.01
C SER A 128 -10.89 -0.74 28.63
N ASP A 129 -11.16 -0.87 29.94
CA ASP A 129 -11.21 -2.17 30.63
C ASP A 129 -12.24 -3.13 30.04
N GLU A 130 -13.17 -2.63 29.26
CA GLU A 130 -14.30 -3.37 28.72
C GLU A 130 -14.33 -3.45 27.21
N LEU A 131 -13.52 -2.62 26.52
CA LEU A 131 -13.64 -2.41 25.09
C LEU A 131 -12.27 -2.54 24.40
N MET A 132 -12.20 -3.38 23.36
CA MET A 132 -11.04 -3.54 22.48
C MET A 132 -11.48 -3.43 21.04
N ILE A 133 -10.66 -2.81 20.19
CA ILE A 133 -10.87 -2.76 18.73
C ILE A 133 -9.80 -3.55 18.02
N GLU A 134 -10.17 -4.16 16.90
CA GLU A 134 -9.26 -4.78 15.96
C GLU A 134 -9.18 -3.95 14.69
N LEU A 135 -7.96 -3.60 14.30
CA LEU A 135 -7.65 -2.80 13.12
C LEU A 135 -6.98 -3.65 12.05
N LYS A 136 -7.21 -3.31 10.80
CA LYS A 136 -6.40 -3.76 9.65
C LYS A 136 -5.52 -2.61 9.16
N TYR A 137 -4.46 -2.95 8.45
CA TYR A 137 -3.61 -1.94 7.81
C TYR A 137 -4.38 -1.19 6.72
N PRO A 138 -4.11 0.13 6.54
CA PRO A 138 -4.74 0.92 5.50
C PRO A 138 -4.37 0.37 4.12
N THR A 139 -5.38 0.29 3.26
CA THR A 139 -5.19 -0.09 1.85
C THR A 139 -4.74 1.11 1.02
N SER A 140 -4.13 0.85 -0.14
CA SER A 140 -3.74 1.91 -1.06
C SER A 140 -4.93 2.77 -1.51
N LYS A 141 -6.10 2.16 -1.68
CA LYS A 141 -7.36 2.86 -1.99
C LYS A 141 -7.74 3.87 -0.90
N LEU A 142 -7.62 3.48 0.36
CA LEU A 142 -7.89 4.38 1.47
C LEU A 142 -6.89 5.53 1.50
N VAL A 143 -5.60 5.24 1.35
CA VAL A 143 -4.54 6.26 1.36
C VAL A 143 -4.76 7.27 0.23
N ALA A 144 -5.08 6.82 -1.00
CA ALA A 144 -5.41 7.71 -2.10
C ALA A 144 -6.62 8.61 -1.80
N LYS A 145 -7.66 8.05 -1.17
CA LYS A 145 -8.89 8.80 -0.79
C LYS A 145 -8.63 9.94 0.19
N VAL A 146 -7.66 9.78 1.09
CA VAL A 146 -7.36 10.78 2.14
C VAL A 146 -6.14 11.66 1.82
N ALA A 147 -5.48 11.45 0.68
CA ALA A 147 -4.22 12.12 0.32
C ALA A 147 -4.29 13.66 0.31
N ASP A 148 -5.46 14.22 -0.06
CA ASP A 148 -5.68 15.67 -0.13
C ASP A 148 -6.36 16.25 1.13
N MET A 149 -6.62 15.41 2.15
CA MET A 149 -7.20 15.83 3.42
C MET A 149 -6.13 16.34 4.38
N THR A 150 -6.50 17.22 5.28
CA THR A 150 -5.64 17.57 6.43
C THR A 150 -5.57 16.37 7.39
N ASP A 151 -4.53 16.34 8.24
CA ASP A 151 -4.35 15.24 9.21
C ASP A 151 -5.61 15.03 10.07
N ASP A 152 -6.22 16.11 10.56
CA ASP A 152 -7.44 16.05 11.37
C ASP A 152 -8.65 15.50 10.60
N GLU A 153 -8.79 15.84 9.32
CA GLU A 153 -9.88 15.35 8.46
C GLU A 153 -9.69 13.88 8.06
N ALA A 154 -8.43 13.43 7.93
CA ALA A 154 -8.08 12.08 7.48
C ALA A 154 -8.28 11.02 8.56
N VAL A 155 -8.11 11.37 9.85
CA VAL A 155 -8.11 10.40 10.95
C VAL A 155 -9.42 9.60 11.02
N LYS A 156 -10.58 10.26 10.98
CA LYS A 156 -11.89 9.58 11.10
C LYS A 156 -12.17 8.62 9.92
N PRO A 157 -12.00 9.00 8.64
CA PRO A 157 -12.09 8.06 7.53
C PRO A 157 -11.11 6.88 7.62
N ILE A 158 -9.87 7.14 8.06
CA ILE A 158 -8.86 6.09 8.23
C ILE A 158 -9.32 5.11 9.31
N LEU A 159 -9.72 5.61 10.48
CA LEU A 159 -10.14 4.77 11.59
C LEU A 159 -11.35 3.92 11.20
N ARG A 160 -12.39 4.53 10.61
CA ARG A 160 -13.57 3.81 10.13
C ARG A 160 -13.25 2.68 9.18
N ASP A 161 -12.44 2.94 8.15
CA ASP A 161 -12.13 1.96 7.10
C ASP A 161 -11.14 0.89 7.60
N CYS A 162 -10.32 1.20 8.63
CA CYS A 162 -9.36 0.26 9.21
C CYS A 162 -9.95 -0.60 10.34
N MET A 163 -11.01 -0.15 11.02
CA MET A 163 -11.68 -0.94 12.05
C MET A 163 -12.37 -2.16 11.43
N VAL A 164 -12.12 -3.35 12.02
CA VAL A 164 -12.67 -4.63 11.55
C VAL A 164 -13.70 -5.15 12.55
N ARG A 165 -13.33 -5.15 13.84
CA ARG A 165 -14.12 -5.68 14.94
C ARG A 165 -14.04 -4.81 16.18
N ILE A 166 -15.13 -4.82 16.93
CA ILE A 166 -15.17 -4.30 18.29
C ILE A 166 -15.48 -5.50 19.20
N PHE A 167 -14.75 -5.60 20.28
CA PHE A 167 -14.94 -6.61 21.33
C PHE A 167 -15.37 -5.88 22.60
N ASP A 168 -16.48 -6.28 23.17
CA ASP A 168 -16.83 -5.97 24.55
C ASP A 168 -16.79 -7.26 25.40
N LYS A 169 -17.25 -7.19 26.65
CA LYS A 169 -17.24 -8.35 27.57
C LYS A 169 -18.18 -9.48 27.16
N GLU A 170 -19.19 -9.19 26.37
CA GLU A 170 -20.30 -10.11 26.09
C GLU A 170 -20.33 -10.53 24.62
N GLU A 171 -19.97 -9.65 23.68
CA GLU A 171 -20.14 -9.88 22.25
C GLU A 171 -18.96 -9.38 21.40
N ILE A 172 -18.93 -9.86 20.18
CA ILE A 172 -18.00 -9.43 19.12
C ILE A 172 -18.83 -8.83 17.99
N TYR A 173 -18.55 -7.58 17.65
CA TYR A 173 -19.25 -6.84 16.62
C TYR A 173 -18.38 -6.81 15.34
N GLU A 174 -18.84 -7.47 14.27
CA GLU A 174 -18.22 -7.42 12.96
C GLU A 174 -18.66 -6.13 12.25
N LEU A 175 -17.77 -5.16 12.08
CA LEU A 175 -18.16 -3.82 11.60
C LEU A 175 -18.68 -3.80 10.16
N LYS A 176 -18.34 -4.81 9.34
CA LYS A 176 -18.96 -4.97 8.01
C LYS A 176 -20.48 -5.15 8.01
N GLU A 177 -21.08 -5.49 9.15
CA GLU A 177 -22.52 -5.70 9.32
C GLU A 177 -23.26 -4.40 9.71
N PHE A 178 -22.50 -3.33 10.02
CA PHE A 178 -23.03 -2.05 10.44
C PHE A 178 -22.90 -1.00 9.35
N PRO A 179 -23.87 -0.08 9.22
CA PRO A 179 -23.75 1.03 8.29
C PRO A 179 -22.69 2.04 8.77
N ASP A 180 -22.00 2.70 7.86
CA ASP A 180 -20.95 3.69 8.12
C ASP A 180 -21.35 4.73 9.18
N ARG A 181 -22.64 5.14 9.18
CA ARG A 181 -23.17 6.11 10.14
C ARG A 181 -23.09 5.62 11.59
N GLU A 182 -23.31 4.34 11.84
CA GLU A 182 -23.23 3.78 13.19
C GLU A 182 -21.76 3.70 13.65
N ILE A 183 -20.85 3.33 12.74
CA ILE A 183 -19.43 3.34 13.01
C ILE A 183 -18.93 4.76 13.27
N ASP A 184 -19.36 5.74 12.47
CA ASP A 184 -19.03 7.14 12.69
C ASP A 184 -19.53 7.64 14.04
N ASN A 185 -20.75 7.26 14.44
CA ASN A 185 -21.29 7.62 15.76
C ASN A 185 -20.49 6.98 16.91
N PHE A 186 -20.01 5.74 16.73
CA PHE A 186 -19.15 5.09 17.71
C PHE A 186 -17.85 5.88 17.88
N ILE A 187 -17.19 6.25 16.77
CA ILE A 187 -15.96 7.05 16.79
C ILE A 187 -16.18 8.41 17.44
N ASP A 188 -17.27 9.10 17.10
CA ASP A 188 -17.59 10.43 17.65
C ASP A 188 -17.88 10.42 19.17
N ASN A 189 -18.23 9.27 19.73
CA ASN A 189 -18.48 9.10 21.17
C ASN A 189 -17.25 8.58 21.93
N MET A 190 -16.11 8.35 21.26
CA MET A 190 -14.85 8.03 21.94
C MET A 190 -14.36 9.28 22.71
N THR A 191 -13.72 9.04 23.85
CA THR A 191 -13.05 10.14 24.57
C THR A 191 -11.75 10.51 23.86
N ILE A 192 -11.20 11.69 24.16
CA ILE A 192 -9.90 12.14 23.60
C ILE A 192 -8.76 11.18 23.97
N GLU A 193 -8.85 10.52 25.12
CA GLU A 193 -7.85 9.52 25.54
C GLU A 193 -7.99 8.18 24.78
N GLN A 194 -9.16 7.90 24.23
CA GLN A 194 -9.47 6.67 23.48
C GLN A 194 -9.18 6.84 21.97
N PHE A 195 -9.14 8.09 21.52
CA PHE A 195 -8.89 8.48 20.13
C PHE A 195 -7.43 8.87 19.91
#